data_6fcbf946d9c0f70a80508fec9a92ceb6
#
_entry.id   6fcbf946d9c0f70a80508fec9a92ceb6
#
_cell.length_a   1.000
_cell.length_b   1.000
_cell.length_c   1.000
_cell.angle_alpha   90.00
_cell.angle_beta   90.00
_cell.angle_gamma   90.00
#
_symmetry.space_group_name_H-M   'P 1'
#
loop_
_entity.id
_entity.type
_entity.pdbx_description
1 polymer ?
#
loop_
_entity_poly.entity_id
_entity_poly.type
_entity_poly.pdbx_seq_one_letter_code
_entity_poly.pdbx_strand_id
1 'polypeptide(L)'
;MSKKFEAENISLGSWEKYFKIQLFKEIDSTNSELIRRGNAMSPLLNEDGTLTENGGIFNNTLVAAESQTSGHGRLGRFFYSPSLTGAYFSFSVVKEGGIKNPAMFTVTSAVGVCRAIKKLFGASCSIKWVNDIFCCGKKVCGILTEGIVNSSKGIVEAAVVGIGINLVVKNDFPEELRKKAGGISTAEFLSEKKISSQKLIFCCLDEITEILNSGENIIPEYKSLSFLLGKELDVLPVIGQEKSFKAKALDITDDAGLLVELADGTKKVLHSGEVTLHSFLG
;
A
#
# COMPACT_ATOMS: atom_id res chain seq x y z
N MET A 1 -19.95 -10.61 12.69
CA MET A 1 -19.06 -11.71 13.17
C MET A 1 -18.18 -12.14 12.00
N SER A 2 -16.89 -11.80 12.04
CA SER A 2 -15.91 -12.23 11.04
C SER A 2 -15.68 -13.74 11.18
N LYS A 3 -15.90 -14.51 10.12
CA LYS A 3 -15.57 -15.94 10.11
C LYS A 3 -14.05 -16.06 9.98
N LYS A 4 -13.35 -16.39 11.06
CA LYS A 4 -11.95 -16.81 11.01
C LYS A 4 -11.83 -18.04 10.11
N PHE A 5 -10.86 -18.01 9.21
CA PHE A 5 -10.47 -19.18 8.44
C PHE A 5 -9.70 -20.10 9.40
N GLU A 6 -10.20 -21.29 9.66
CA GLU A 6 -9.35 -22.37 10.15
C GLU A 6 -8.47 -22.77 8.98
N ALA A 7 -7.16 -22.50 9.13
CA ALA A 7 -6.17 -22.72 8.09
C ALA A 7 -6.08 -24.24 7.81
N GLU A 8 -6.91 -24.75 6.91
CA GLU A 8 -6.73 -26.08 6.37
C GLU A 8 -5.41 -26.09 5.58
N ASN A 9 -4.38 -26.71 6.21
CA ASN A 9 -3.13 -27.15 5.60
C ASN A 9 -2.38 -26.17 4.65
N ILE A 10 -2.32 -24.89 5.02
CA ILE A 10 -1.45 -23.96 4.33
C ILE A 10 -0.12 -23.97 5.07
N SER A 11 0.92 -24.54 4.45
CA SER A 11 2.29 -24.35 4.93
C SER A 11 2.60 -22.86 4.85
N LEU A 12 2.42 -22.14 5.96
CA LEU A 12 2.80 -20.73 6.10
C LEU A 12 4.33 -20.54 6.03
N GLY A 13 5.07 -21.65 5.97
CA GLY A 13 6.51 -21.69 5.74
C GLY A 13 7.31 -20.96 6.82
N SER A 14 8.43 -20.37 6.41
CA SER A 14 9.32 -19.61 7.31
C SER A 14 8.76 -18.27 7.80
N TRP A 15 7.59 -17.83 7.31
CA TRP A 15 7.01 -16.51 7.56
C TRP A 15 6.45 -16.31 8.96
N GLU A 16 6.01 -17.40 9.62
CA GLU A 16 5.58 -17.34 11.02
C GLU A 16 6.70 -16.91 11.99
N LYS A 17 7.95 -16.97 11.52
CA LYS A 17 9.09 -16.44 12.27
C LYS A 17 9.14 -14.91 12.27
N TYR A 18 8.57 -14.27 11.24
CA TYR A 18 8.64 -12.83 11.02
C TYR A 18 7.32 -12.12 11.28
N PHE A 19 6.18 -12.80 11.00
CA PHE A 19 4.85 -12.22 11.14
C PHE A 19 3.90 -13.09 11.95
N LYS A 20 3.09 -12.44 12.78
CA LYS A 20 1.91 -13.04 13.41
C LYS A 20 0.77 -13.00 12.39
N ILE A 21 0.51 -14.11 11.72
CA ILE A 21 -0.36 -14.17 10.54
C ILE A 21 -1.79 -14.50 10.94
N GLN A 22 -2.74 -13.75 10.41
CA GLN A 22 -4.17 -14.01 10.54
C GLN A 22 -4.84 -13.95 9.16
N LEU A 23 -5.55 -15.04 8.83
CA LEU A 23 -6.25 -15.19 7.56
C LEU A 23 -7.76 -15.14 7.78
N PHE A 24 -8.45 -14.42 6.93
CA PHE A 24 -9.90 -14.30 6.92
C PHE A 24 -10.46 -14.75 5.57
N LYS A 25 -11.57 -15.47 5.58
CA LYS A 25 -12.33 -15.72 4.35
C LYS A 25 -12.98 -14.43 3.87
N GLU A 26 -13.58 -13.69 4.80
CA GLU A 26 -14.19 -12.40 4.55
C GLU A 26 -14.02 -11.48 5.77
N ILE A 27 -13.72 -10.22 5.53
CA ILE A 27 -13.62 -9.17 6.54
C ILE A 27 -14.13 -7.86 5.96
N ASP A 28 -14.44 -6.88 6.80
CA ASP A 28 -14.73 -5.52 6.33
C ASP A 28 -13.52 -4.90 5.62
N SER A 29 -12.39 -4.82 6.29
CA SER A 29 -11.11 -4.36 5.74
C SER A 29 -9.95 -4.88 6.58
N THR A 30 -8.90 -5.37 5.92
CA THR A 30 -7.67 -5.81 6.59
C THR A 30 -6.98 -4.64 7.30
N ASN A 31 -7.04 -3.43 6.73
CA ASN A 31 -6.49 -2.21 7.33
C ASN A 31 -7.29 -1.81 8.57
N SER A 32 -8.62 -1.73 8.45
CA SER A 32 -9.49 -1.37 9.57
C SER A 32 -9.35 -2.33 10.75
N GLU A 33 -9.14 -3.61 10.49
CA GLU A 33 -8.90 -4.61 11.54
C GLU A 33 -7.61 -4.30 12.31
N LEU A 34 -6.51 -4.05 11.61
CA LEU A 34 -5.25 -3.68 12.29
C LEU A 34 -5.35 -2.34 13.01
N ILE A 35 -6.03 -1.35 12.44
CA ILE A 35 -6.26 -0.06 13.11
C ILE A 35 -7.07 -0.25 14.40
N ARG A 36 -8.15 -1.05 14.38
CA ARG A 36 -8.94 -1.35 15.59
C ARG A 36 -8.07 -2.00 16.67
N ARG A 37 -7.23 -2.96 16.29
CA ARG A 37 -6.34 -3.65 17.24
C ARG A 37 -5.28 -2.73 17.80
N GLY A 38 -4.60 -1.98 16.93
CA GLY A 38 -3.56 -1.05 17.37
C GLY A 38 -4.10 -0.01 18.34
N ASN A 39 -5.27 0.57 18.06
CA ASN A 39 -5.93 1.52 18.98
C ASN A 39 -6.33 0.86 20.31
N ALA A 40 -6.82 -0.38 20.27
CA ALA A 40 -7.19 -1.11 21.49
C ALA A 40 -5.98 -1.52 22.34
N MET A 41 -4.81 -1.63 21.75
CA MET A 41 -3.56 -2.03 22.40
C MET A 41 -2.67 -0.83 22.79
N SER A 42 -2.98 0.38 22.33
CA SER A 42 -2.21 1.60 22.65
C SER A 42 -2.23 1.87 24.16
N PRO A 43 -1.10 2.30 24.78
CA PRO A 43 0.13 2.72 24.12
C PRO A 43 1.01 1.55 23.66
N LEU A 44 1.59 1.71 22.46
CA LEU A 44 2.52 0.74 21.88
C LEU A 44 3.98 1.04 22.21
N LEU A 45 4.25 2.27 22.68
CA LEU A 45 5.57 2.73 23.11
C LEU A 45 5.56 3.23 24.56
N ASN A 46 6.60 2.88 25.29
CA ASN A 46 6.90 3.39 26.62
C ASN A 46 7.23 4.90 26.59
N GLU A 47 7.41 5.51 27.74
CA GLU A 47 7.80 6.93 27.84
C GLU A 47 9.17 7.22 27.24
N ASP A 48 10.10 6.28 27.34
CA ASP A 48 11.44 6.36 26.77
C ASP A 48 11.49 6.03 25.26
N GLY A 49 10.34 5.71 24.66
CA GLY A 49 10.22 5.39 23.24
C GLY A 49 10.50 3.92 22.89
N THR A 50 10.83 3.06 23.86
CA THR A 50 10.96 1.61 23.62
C THR A 50 9.59 0.96 23.43
N LEU A 51 9.53 -0.26 22.87
CA LEU A 51 8.26 -0.98 22.71
C LEU A 51 7.68 -1.41 24.05
N THR A 52 6.38 -1.22 24.23
CA THR A 52 5.62 -1.91 25.29
C THR A 52 5.46 -3.40 24.93
N GLU A 53 4.98 -4.22 25.88
CA GLU A 53 4.57 -5.60 25.57
C GLU A 53 3.53 -5.62 24.44
N ASN A 54 2.52 -4.74 24.50
CA ASN A 54 1.52 -4.57 23.45
C ASN A 54 2.16 -4.15 22.13
N GLY A 55 3.13 -3.24 22.13
CA GLY A 55 3.90 -2.83 20.96
C GLY A 55 4.63 -4.00 20.33
N GLY A 56 5.28 -4.83 21.13
CA GLY A 56 5.94 -6.05 20.69
C GLY A 56 4.96 -7.07 20.11
N ILE A 57 3.77 -7.22 20.72
CA ILE A 57 2.71 -8.10 20.22
C ILE A 57 2.12 -7.58 18.91
N PHE A 58 1.90 -6.27 18.78
CA PHE A 58 1.30 -5.67 17.59
C PHE A 58 2.28 -5.56 16.43
N ASN A 59 3.56 -5.38 16.69
CA ASN A 59 4.58 -5.30 15.64
C ASN A 59 4.62 -6.56 14.78
N ASN A 60 4.80 -6.38 13.47
CA ASN A 60 4.83 -7.47 12.49
C ASN A 60 3.59 -8.38 12.54
N THR A 61 2.41 -7.79 12.73
CA THR A 61 1.14 -8.51 12.58
C THR A 61 0.66 -8.39 11.14
N LEU A 62 0.36 -9.53 10.49
CA LEU A 62 -0.18 -9.62 9.14
C LEU A 62 -1.64 -10.06 9.20
N VAL A 63 -2.52 -9.30 8.58
CA VAL A 63 -3.91 -9.66 8.32
C VAL A 63 -4.10 -9.77 6.81
N ALA A 64 -4.58 -10.91 6.33
CA ALA A 64 -4.94 -11.10 4.94
C ALA A 64 -6.36 -11.66 4.82
N ALA A 65 -7.02 -11.39 3.69
CA ALA A 65 -8.39 -11.84 3.44
C ALA A 65 -8.58 -12.28 1.99
N GLU A 66 -9.49 -13.24 1.77
CA GLU A 66 -9.90 -13.62 0.42
C GLU A 66 -10.82 -12.57 -0.21
N SER A 67 -11.66 -11.90 0.61
CA SER A 67 -12.54 -10.81 0.20
C SER A 67 -12.69 -9.75 1.27
N GLN A 68 -12.98 -8.51 0.83
CA GLN A 68 -13.31 -7.41 1.74
C GLN A 68 -14.67 -6.81 1.36
N THR A 69 -15.55 -6.61 2.36
CA THR A 69 -16.89 -6.01 2.15
C THR A 69 -16.85 -4.48 2.15
N SER A 70 -15.82 -3.89 2.75
CA SER A 70 -15.64 -2.43 2.87
C SER A 70 -14.17 -2.04 2.65
N GLY A 71 -13.51 -2.69 1.67
CA GLY A 71 -12.15 -2.34 1.28
C GLY A 71 -12.07 -0.86 0.91
N HIS A 72 -11.07 -0.14 1.40
CA HIS A 72 -10.94 1.29 1.15
C HIS A 72 -9.50 1.70 0.85
N GLY A 73 -9.38 2.78 0.12
CA GLY A 73 -8.14 3.45 -0.20
C GLY A 73 -8.13 4.87 0.38
N ARG A 74 -7.18 5.67 -0.05
CA ARG A 74 -7.04 7.07 0.37
C ARG A 74 -8.33 7.86 0.10
N LEU A 75 -8.62 8.83 0.97
CA LEU A 75 -9.78 9.72 0.87
C LEU A 75 -11.14 9.00 0.90
N GLY A 76 -11.20 7.85 1.57
CA GLY A 76 -12.44 7.07 1.68
C GLY A 76 -12.91 6.41 0.38
N ARG A 77 -12.07 6.34 -0.64
CA ARG A 77 -12.41 5.67 -1.90
C ARG A 77 -12.55 4.18 -1.68
N PHE A 78 -13.59 3.61 -2.25
CA PHE A 78 -13.81 2.17 -2.21
C PHE A 78 -12.75 1.41 -3.04
N PHE A 79 -12.18 0.37 -2.45
CA PHE A 79 -11.32 -0.60 -3.14
C PHE A 79 -12.07 -1.91 -3.30
N TYR A 80 -12.48 -2.23 -4.51
CA TYR A 80 -13.25 -3.43 -4.83
C TYR A 80 -12.39 -4.68 -4.65
N SER A 81 -12.80 -5.56 -3.72
CA SER A 81 -11.99 -6.68 -3.23
C SER A 81 -12.78 -8.00 -3.22
N PRO A 82 -13.29 -8.48 -4.37
CA PRO A 82 -14.05 -9.72 -4.40
C PRO A 82 -13.13 -10.95 -4.27
N SER A 83 -13.69 -12.07 -3.81
CA SER A 83 -12.97 -13.31 -3.64
C SER A 83 -12.39 -13.83 -4.96
N LEU A 84 -11.21 -14.46 -4.91
CA LEU A 84 -10.53 -15.12 -6.03
C LEU A 84 -10.09 -14.16 -7.17
N THR A 85 -9.97 -12.87 -6.90
CA THR A 85 -9.56 -11.88 -7.91
C THR A 85 -8.31 -11.11 -7.56
N GLY A 86 -7.86 -11.17 -6.31
CA GLY A 86 -6.75 -10.35 -5.85
C GLY A 86 -6.05 -10.90 -4.62
N ALA A 87 -5.09 -10.12 -4.15
CA ALA A 87 -4.40 -10.30 -2.89
C ALA A 87 -4.68 -9.06 -2.02
N TYR A 88 -5.31 -9.25 -0.86
CA TYR A 88 -5.73 -8.19 0.05
C TYR A 88 -5.13 -8.44 1.41
N PHE A 89 -4.23 -7.61 1.83
CA PHE A 89 -3.51 -7.79 3.08
C PHE A 89 -3.05 -6.47 3.67
N SER A 90 -2.83 -6.48 4.97
CA SER A 90 -2.25 -5.36 5.71
C SER A 90 -1.27 -5.89 6.75
N PHE A 91 -0.22 -5.13 7.01
CA PHE A 91 0.74 -5.44 8.06
C PHE A 91 1.02 -4.21 8.92
N SER A 92 1.42 -4.46 10.18
CA SER A 92 1.75 -3.42 11.13
C SER A 92 3.26 -3.33 11.37
N VAL A 93 3.74 -2.11 11.54
CA VAL A 93 5.12 -1.81 11.95
C VAL A 93 5.07 -0.87 13.13
N VAL A 94 5.65 -1.27 14.25
CA VAL A 94 5.92 -0.40 15.41
C VAL A 94 7.41 -0.06 15.39
N LYS A 95 7.75 1.22 15.56
CA LYS A 95 9.14 1.66 15.52
C LYS A 95 9.48 2.39 16.82
N GLU A 96 10.56 1.99 17.48
CA GLU A 96 11.11 2.71 18.63
C GLU A 96 11.32 4.19 18.31
N GLY A 97 10.98 5.04 19.26
CA GLY A 97 10.98 6.50 19.10
C GLY A 97 9.87 7.05 18.20
N GLY A 98 8.97 6.20 17.71
CA GLY A 98 7.85 6.57 16.85
C GLY A 98 8.21 6.73 15.36
N ILE A 99 7.20 6.90 14.54
CA ILE A 99 7.30 7.00 13.08
C ILE A 99 7.21 8.47 12.69
N LYS A 100 8.30 9.02 12.17
CA LYS A 100 8.38 10.43 11.73
C LYS A 100 7.78 10.64 10.33
N ASN A 101 7.95 9.66 9.43
CA ASN A 101 7.48 9.75 8.06
C ASN A 101 6.78 8.44 7.62
N PRO A 102 5.45 8.34 7.82
CA PRO A 102 4.68 7.18 7.38
C PRO A 102 4.68 6.98 5.86
N ALA A 103 4.89 8.03 5.06
CA ALA A 103 4.90 7.93 3.60
C ALA A 103 6.03 7.04 3.08
N MET A 104 7.13 6.92 3.82
CA MET A 104 8.23 6.02 3.45
C MET A 104 7.81 4.55 3.42
N PHE A 105 6.87 4.13 4.30
CA PHE A 105 6.33 2.76 4.22
C PHE A 105 5.51 2.55 2.95
N THR A 106 4.79 3.57 2.49
CA THR A 106 4.05 3.52 1.20
C THR A 106 5.02 3.36 0.03
N VAL A 107 6.08 4.17 -0.01
CA VAL A 107 7.10 4.15 -1.08
C VAL A 107 7.85 2.82 -1.09
N THR A 108 8.32 2.35 0.06
CA THR A 108 8.98 1.06 0.22
C THR A 108 8.08 -0.08 -0.24
N SER A 109 6.82 -0.07 0.20
CA SER A 109 5.85 -1.10 -0.21
C SER A 109 5.55 -1.05 -1.71
N ALA A 110 5.49 0.14 -2.31
CA ALA A 110 5.27 0.27 -3.76
C ALA A 110 6.41 -0.36 -4.57
N VAL A 111 7.65 -0.10 -4.19
CA VAL A 111 8.82 -0.73 -4.84
C VAL A 111 8.83 -2.23 -4.59
N GLY A 112 8.63 -2.70 -3.35
CA GLY A 112 8.60 -4.12 -3.03
C GLY A 112 7.51 -4.87 -3.81
N VAL A 113 6.31 -4.30 -3.96
CA VAL A 113 5.25 -4.88 -4.81
C VAL A 113 5.67 -4.92 -6.28
N CYS A 114 6.31 -3.88 -6.81
CA CYS A 114 6.81 -3.88 -8.19
C CYS A 114 7.88 -4.97 -8.41
N ARG A 115 8.81 -5.14 -7.47
CA ARG A 115 9.81 -6.23 -7.49
C ARG A 115 9.14 -7.60 -7.47
N ALA A 116 8.15 -7.81 -6.57
CA ALA A 116 7.40 -9.07 -6.47
C ALA A 116 6.61 -9.40 -7.75
N ILE A 117 5.95 -8.41 -8.35
CA ILE A 117 5.24 -8.59 -9.62
C ILE A 117 6.21 -8.95 -10.74
N LYS A 118 7.35 -8.27 -10.84
CA LYS A 118 8.39 -8.60 -11.82
C LYS A 118 8.92 -10.02 -11.64
N LYS A 119 9.17 -10.43 -10.40
CA LYS A 119 9.70 -11.76 -10.04
C LYS A 119 8.74 -12.90 -10.37
N LEU A 120 7.44 -12.73 -10.08
CA LEU A 120 6.44 -13.79 -10.26
C LEU A 120 5.82 -13.81 -11.65
N PHE A 121 5.68 -12.66 -12.30
CA PHE A 121 4.92 -12.51 -13.55
C PHE A 121 5.78 -12.05 -14.72
N GLY A 122 7.03 -11.62 -14.49
CA GLY A 122 7.86 -10.99 -15.52
C GLY A 122 7.31 -9.63 -16.01
N ALA A 123 6.30 -9.09 -15.34
CA ALA A 123 5.63 -7.87 -15.77
C ALA A 123 6.35 -6.62 -15.24
N SER A 124 6.47 -5.60 -16.09
CA SER A 124 6.99 -4.29 -15.69
C SER A 124 5.87 -3.42 -15.13
N CYS A 125 6.12 -2.85 -13.95
CA CYS A 125 5.22 -1.92 -13.30
C CYS A 125 5.74 -0.48 -13.38
N SER A 126 4.83 0.46 -13.25
CA SER A 126 5.13 1.86 -13.02
C SER A 126 4.32 2.39 -11.85
N ILE A 127 4.80 3.46 -11.21
CA ILE A 127 4.19 4.02 -10.01
C ILE A 127 3.63 5.40 -10.31
N LYS A 128 2.38 5.62 -9.92
CA LYS A 128 1.76 6.94 -9.80
C LYS A 128 1.89 7.38 -8.35
N TRP A 129 2.59 8.47 -8.13
CA TRP A 129 2.79 9.04 -6.80
C TRP A 129 1.45 9.20 -6.06
N VAL A 130 1.34 8.72 -4.81
CA VAL A 130 2.44 8.13 -4.01
C VAL A 130 2.26 6.62 -3.91
N ASN A 131 1.10 6.05 -4.25
CA ASN A 131 0.59 4.79 -3.74
C ASN A 131 -0.06 3.86 -4.77
N ASP A 132 -0.13 4.26 -6.03
CA ASP A 132 -0.83 3.50 -7.07
C ASP A 132 0.16 2.84 -8.03
N ILE A 133 0.04 1.53 -8.23
CA ILE A 133 0.88 0.77 -9.15
C ILE A 133 0.09 0.44 -10.41
N PHE A 134 0.72 0.64 -11.54
CA PHE A 134 0.17 0.42 -12.87
C PHE A 134 0.95 -0.65 -13.62
N CYS A 135 0.24 -1.52 -14.32
CA CYS A 135 0.75 -2.43 -15.34
C CYS A 135 -0.06 -2.26 -16.62
N CYS A 136 0.60 -2.22 -17.78
CA CYS A 136 -0.08 -2.06 -19.05
C CYS A 136 -1.08 -0.91 -19.10
N GLY A 137 -0.73 0.23 -18.49
CA GLY A 137 -1.55 1.45 -18.46
C GLY A 137 -2.77 1.41 -17.53
N LYS A 138 -3.00 0.33 -16.78
CA LYS A 138 -4.10 0.20 -15.83
C LYS A 138 -3.60 0.06 -14.41
N LYS A 139 -4.33 0.64 -13.45
CA LYS A 139 -4.04 0.48 -12.02
C LYS A 139 -4.30 -0.96 -11.59
N VAL A 140 -3.25 -1.64 -11.12
CA VAL A 140 -3.32 -3.02 -10.62
C VAL A 140 -3.18 -3.12 -9.11
N CYS A 141 -2.63 -2.10 -8.44
CA CYS A 141 -2.47 -2.10 -6.99
C CYS A 141 -2.70 -0.72 -6.41
N GLY A 142 -3.23 -0.68 -5.19
CA GLY A 142 -3.31 0.48 -4.32
C GLY A 142 -2.73 0.17 -2.96
N ILE A 143 -2.00 1.13 -2.38
CA ILE A 143 -1.39 1.02 -1.06
C ILE A 143 -1.97 2.10 -0.18
N LEU A 144 -2.30 1.77 1.07
CA LEU A 144 -2.80 2.71 2.06
C LEU A 144 -2.02 2.54 3.37
N THR A 145 -1.29 3.58 3.75
CA THR A 145 -0.60 3.62 5.04
C THR A 145 -1.37 4.53 5.99
N GLU A 146 -1.74 4.00 7.15
CA GLU A 146 -2.42 4.72 8.24
C GLU A 146 -1.60 4.62 9.53
N GLY A 147 -1.64 5.67 10.35
CA GLY A 147 -0.90 5.74 11.61
C GLY A 147 -1.76 5.38 12.82
N ILE A 148 -1.20 4.65 13.78
CA ILE A 148 -1.72 4.57 15.15
C ILE A 148 -1.10 5.73 15.91
N VAL A 149 -1.93 6.68 16.32
CA VAL A 149 -1.48 7.92 16.97
C VAL A 149 -1.74 7.85 18.46
N ASN A 150 -0.69 8.04 19.26
CA ASN A 150 -0.83 8.29 20.68
C ASN A 150 -1.23 9.77 20.88
N SER A 151 -2.50 10.01 21.12
CA SER A 151 -3.04 11.37 21.22
C SER A 151 -2.47 12.16 22.40
N SER A 152 -2.04 11.50 23.47
CA SER A 152 -1.46 12.17 24.64
C SER A 152 -0.04 12.67 24.40
N LYS A 153 0.71 12.00 23.51
CA LYS A 153 2.10 12.33 23.16
C LYS A 153 2.23 13.04 21.79
N GLY A 154 1.18 13.01 20.97
CA GLY A 154 1.20 13.55 19.61
C GLY A 154 2.14 12.81 18.66
N ILE A 155 2.47 11.54 18.93
CA ILE A 155 3.39 10.73 18.12
C ILE A 155 2.64 9.61 17.38
N VAL A 156 3.13 9.23 16.22
CA VAL A 156 2.69 8.04 15.49
C VAL A 156 3.48 6.85 16.01
N GLU A 157 2.85 5.98 16.80
CA GLU A 157 3.49 4.82 17.42
C GLU A 157 3.69 3.67 16.42
N ALA A 158 2.74 3.49 15.50
CA ALA A 158 2.79 2.43 14.51
C ALA A 158 2.25 2.89 13.16
N ALA A 159 2.70 2.24 12.09
CA ALA A 159 2.10 2.29 10.77
C ALA A 159 1.36 0.98 10.48
N VAL A 160 0.17 1.09 9.91
CA VAL A 160 -0.57 0.00 9.30
C VAL A 160 -0.54 0.20 7.79
N VAL A 161 0.05 -0.74 7.08
CA VAL A 161 0.23 -0.67 5.62
C VAL A 161 -0.69 -1.67 4.95
N GLY A 162 -1.74 -1.17 4.31
CA GLY A 162 -2.69 -1.96 3.53
C GLY A 162 -2.29 -2.01 2.06
N ILE A 163 -2.33 -3.20 1.48
CA ILE A 163 -1.99 -3.46 0.09
C ILE A 163 -3.11 -4.26 -0.56
N GLY A 164 -3.71 -3.68 -1.60
CA GLY A 164 -4.69 -4.35 -2.44
C GLY A 164 -4.14 -4.52 -3.85
N ILE A 165 -4.05 -5.77 -4.33
CA ILE A 165 -3.51 -6.11 -5.65
C ILE A 165 -4.57 -6.86 -6.45
N ASN A 166 -4.90 -6.37 -7.63
CA ASN A 166 -5.80 -7.05 -8.56
C ASN A 166 -4.99 -8.08 -9.39
N LEU A 167 -5.22 -9.36 -9.17
CA LEU A 167 -4.63 -10.44 -9.95
C LEU A 167 -5.37 -10.64 -11.27
N VAL A 168 -6.68 -10.74 -11.19
CA VAL A 168 -7.56 -11.01 -12.36
C VAL A 168 -8.75 -10.06 -12.32
N VAL A 169 -9.17 -9.60 -13.49
CA VAL A 169 -10.43 -8.87 -13.66
C VAL A 169 -11.47 -9.83 -14.25
N LYS A 170 -12.51 -10.16 -13.46
CA LYS A 170 -13.62 -11.00 -13.89
C LYS A 170 -14.67 -10.20 -14.67
N ASN A 171 -15.59 -10.92 -15.34
CA ASN A 171 -16.66 -10.32 -16.13
C ASN A 171 -17.69 -9.52 -15.32
N ASP A 172 -17.81 -9.77 -14.02
CA ASP A 172 -18.68 -9.08 -13.08
C ASP A 172 -18.04 -7.84 -12.43
N PHE A 173 -16.80 -7.52 -12.82
CA PHE A 173 -16.11 -6.32 -12.32
C PHE A 173 -16.87 -5.06 -12.78
N PRO A 174 -17.17 -4.10 -11.88
CA PRO A 174 -17.95 -2.91 -12.23
C PRO A 174 -17.38 -2.16 -13.42
N GLU A 175 -18.24 -1.81 -14.40
CA GLU A 175 -17.80 -1.23 -15.69
C GLU A 175 -17.01 0.08 -15.51
N GLU A 176 -17.43 0.92 -14.56
CA GLU A 176 -16.74 2.17 -14.24
C GLU A 176 -15.30 1.95 -13.76
N LEU A 177 -15.07 0.84 -13.05
CA LEU A 177 -13.74 0.46 -12.57
C LEU A 177 -12.89 -0.16 -13.67
N ARG A 178 -13.47 -0.90 -14.62
CA ARG A 178 -12.73 -1.52 -15.75
C ARG A 178 -11.97 -0.51 -16.61
N LYS A 179 -12.46 0.71 -16.68
CA LYS A 179 -11.78 1.78 -17.44
C LYS A 179 -10.46 2.19 -16.78
N LYS A 180 -10.36 2.09 -15.45
CA LYS A 180 -9.24 2.60 -14.64
C LYS A 180 -8.38 1.51 -14.01
N ALA A 181 -8.98 0.38 -13.63
CA ALA A 181 -8.32 -0.73 -12.97
C ALA A 181 -8.11 -1.91 -13.92
N GLY A 182 -7.05 -2.65 -13.71
CA GLY A 182 -6.69 -3.87 -14.44
C GLY A 182 -6.26 -4.99 -13.50
N GLY A 183 -6.11 -6.19 -14.05
CA GLY A 183 -5.44 -7.31 -13.39
C GLY A 183 -4.02 -7.47 -13.91
N ILE A 184 -3.16 -8.08 -13.11
CA ILE A 184 -1.77 -8.36 -13.50
C ILE A 184 -1.73 -9.52 -14.49
N SER A 185 -2.69 -10.45 -14.41
CA SER A 185 -2.64 -11.73 -15.08
C SER A 185 -4.04 -12.23 -15.49
N THR A 186 -4.09 -13.43 -16.07
CA THR A 186 -5.31 -14.19 -16.33
C THR A 186 -5.40 -15.40 -15.40
N ALA A 187 -6.61 -15.96 -15.25
CA ALA A 187 -6.83 -17.14 -14.43
C ALA A 187 -6.04 -18.37 -14.94
N GLU A 188 -5.93 -18.49 -16.27
CA GLU A 188 -5.19 -19.57 -16.92
C GLU A 188 -3.70 -19.50 -16.58
N PHE A 189 -3.09 -18.31 -16.70
CA PHE A 189 -1.68 -18.11 -16.37
C PHE A 189 -1.41 -18.40 -14.89
N LEU A 190 -2.28 -17.94 -13.98
CA LEU A 190 -2.15 -18.22 -12.55
C LEU A 190 -2.17 -19.72 -12.26
N SER A 191 -3.09 -20.45 -12.90
CA SER A 191 -3.21 -21.91 -12.78
C SER A 191 -1.96 -22.62 -13.33
N GLU A 192 -1.52 -22.28 -14.54
CA GLU A 192 -0.34 -22.86 -15.19
C GLU A 192 0.93 -22.67 -14.34
N LYS A 193 1.15 -21.44 -13.85
CA LYS A 193 2.35 -21.09 -13.06
C LYS A 193 2.21 -21.40 -11.58
N LYS A 194 1.06 -21.95 -11.13
CA LYS A 194 0.75 -22.24 -9.72
C LYS A 194 1.02 -21.02 -8.82
N ILE A 195 0.53 -19.85 -9.25
CA ILE A 195 0.64 -18.61 -8.49
C ILE A 195 -0.70 -18.37 -7.78
N SER A 196 -0.67 -18.42 -6.45
CA SER A 196 -1.81 -18.07 -5.59
C SER A 196 -1.68 -16.63 -5.08
N SER A 197 -2.78 -16.05 -4.60
CA SER A 197 -2.77 -14.78 -3.86
C SER A 197 -1.80 -14.81 -2.68
N GLN A 198 -1.72 -15.92 -1.97
CA GLN A 198 -0.79 -16.11 -0.85
C GLN A 198 0.68 -16.07 -1.30
N LYS A 199 1.02 -16.77 -2.40
CA LYS A 199 2.38 -16.73 -2.95
C LYS A 199 2.78 -15.31 -3.32
N LEU A 200 1.85 -14.52 -3.85
CA LEU A 200 2.08 -13.10 -4.15
C LEU A 200 2.26 -12.28 -2.86
N ILE A 201 1.39 -12.47 -1.85
CA ILE A 201 1.49 -11.78 -0.56
C ILE A 201 2.88 -12.00 0.05
N PHE A 202 3.31 -13.26 0.14
CA PHE A 202 4.61 -13.56 0.72
C PHE A 202 5.77 -13.01 -0.11
N CYS A 203 5.69 -13.08 -1.44
CA CYS A 203 6.71 -12.48 -2.27
C CYS A 203 6.79 -10.95 -2.08
N CYS A 204 5.65 -10.27 -1.93
CA CYS A 204 5.63 -8.83 -1.59
C CYS A 204 6.26 -8.56 -0.22
N LEU A 205 5.94 -9.37 0.79
CA LEU A 205 6.50 -9.21 2.13
C LEU A 205 8.01 -9.49 2.16
N ASP A 206 8.51 -10.47 1.37
CA ASP A 206 9.95 -10.72 1.21
C ASP A 206 10.66 -9.44 0.73
N GLU A 207 10.21 -8.91 -0.41
CA GLU A 207 10.84 -7.74 -1.02
C GLU A 207 10.73 -6.49 -0.11
N ILE A 208 9.57 -6.27 0.53
CA ILE A 208 9.36 -5.14 1.43
C ILE A 208 10.26 -5.26 2.66
N THR A 209 10.32 -6.45 3.28
CA THR A 209 11.12 -6.69 4.48
C THR A 209 12.62 -6.59 4.19
N GLU A 210 13.06 -7.07 3.02
CA GLU A 210 14.43 -6.92 2.57
C GLU A 210 14.83 -5.45 2.48
N ILE A 211 14.00 -4.61 1.84
CA ILE A 211 14.25 -3.16 1.75
C ILE A 211 14.29 -2.52 3.14
N LEU A 212 13.32 -2.84 4.02
CA LEU A 212 13.24 -2.25 5.36
C LEU A 212 14.46 -2.62 6.23
N ASN A 213 14.99 -3.83 6.06
CA ASN A 213 16.12 -4.33 6.85
C ASN A 213 17.49 -3.93 6.27
N SER A 214 17.59 -3.73 4.95
CA SER A 214 18.86 -3.35 4.30
C SER A 214 19.31 -1.93 4.65
N GLY A 215 18.37 -1.05 5.02
CA GLY A 215 18.65 0.38 5.17
C GLY A 215 18.93 1.09 3.83
N GLU A 216 18.61 0.44 2.71
CA GLU A 216 18.78 0.99 1.37
C GLU A 216 17.95 2.27 1.18
N ASN A 217 18.53 3.28 0.53
CA ASN A 217 17.76 4.42 0.07
C ASN A 217 16.92 4.01 -1.14
N ILE A 218 15.63 3.79 -0.92
CA ILE A 218 14.70 3.31 -1.94
C ILE A 218 14.22 4.39 -2.91
N ILE A 219 14.46 5.66 -2.61
CA ILE A 219 13.96 6.79 -3.42
C ILE A 219 14.46 6.77 -4.86
N PRO A 220 15.75 6.47 -5.17
CA PRO A 220 16.21 6.37 -6.55
C PRO A 220 15.43 5.32 -7.38
N GLU A 221 15.16 4.14 -6.81
CA GLU A 221 14.39 3.11 -7.50
C GLU A 221 12.93 3.54 -7.67
N TYR A 222 12.32 4.09 -6.63
CA TYR A 222 10.96 4.63 -6.73
C TYR A 222 10.83 5.71 -7.82
N LYS A 223 11.81 6.63 -7.93
CA LYS A 223 11.87 7.63 -9.00
C LYS A 223 11.92 6.97 -10.38
N SER A 224 12.74 5.95 -10.56
CA SER A 224 12.89 5.24 -11.84
C SER A 224 11.59 4.55 -12.29
N LEU A 225 10.74 4.14 -11.33
CA LEU A 225 9.43 3.53 -11.59
C LEU A 225 8.32 4.58 -11.77
N SER A 226 8.55 5.86 -11.42
CA SER A 226 7.54 6.91 -11.52
C SER A 226 7.30 7.33 -12.96
N PHE A 227 6.05 7.23 -13.44
CA PHE A 227 5.71 7.72 -14.77
C PHE A 227 5.23 9.18 -14.80
N LEU A 228 5.22 9.86 -13.64
CA LEU A 228 4.77 11.24 -13.53
C LEU A 228 5.88 12.26 -13.80
N LEU A 229 7.15 11.91 -13.54
CA LEU A 229 8.28 12.85 -13.64
C LEU A 229 8.39 13.42 -15.04
N GLY A 230 8.55 14.74 -15.11
CA GLY A 230 8.59 15.52 -16.36
C GLY A 230 7.22 15.81 -16.99
N LYS A 231 6.10 15.35 -16.38
CA LYS A 231 4.75 15.51 -16.93
C LYS A 231 3.99 16.66 -16.29
N GLU A 232 3.05 17.24 -17.07
CA GLU A 232 2.06 18.19 -16.57
C GLU A 232 0.97 17.44 -15.80
N LEU A 233 0.64 17.95 -14.63
CA LEU A 233 -0.31 17.36 -13.69
C LEU A 233 -1.42 18.33 -13.33
N ASP A 234 -2.63 17.81 -13.14
CA ASP A 234 -3.67 18.45 -12.35
C ASP A 234 -3.53 17.96 -10.90
N VAL A 235 -3.27 18.89 -9.99
CA VAL A 235 -3.10 18.64 -8.56
C VAL A 235 -4.37 19.00 -7.82
N LEU A 236 -4.94 18.04 -7.08
CA LEU A 236 -6.07 18.25 -6.16
C LEU A 236 -5.53 18.13 -4.73
N PRO A 237 -5.39 19.24 -4.00
CA PRO A 237 -4.99 19.23 -2.59
C PRO A 237 -6.01 18.50 -1.72
N VAL A 238 -5.53 17.80 -0.68
CA VAL A 238 -6.39 17.09 0.30
C VAL A 238 -6.67 17.93 1.52
N ILE A 239 -5.74 18.84 1.86
CA ILE A 239 -5.79 19.67 3.07
C ILE A 239 -6.00 21.13 2.66
N GLY A 240 -7.01 21.75 3.27
CA GLY A 240 -7.33 23.14 3.02
C GLY A 240 -8.38 23.35 1.94
N GLN A 241 -8.80 24.61 1.74
CA GLN A 241 -9.75 25.04 0.71
C GLN A 241 -9.03 25.42 -0.61
N GLU A 242 -7.86 24.91 -0.85
CA GLU A 242 -7.13 25.20 -2.09
C GLU A 242 -7.85 24.57 -3.28
N LYS A 243 -8.01 25.36 -4.34
CA LYS A 243 -8.54 24.88 -5.62
C LYS A 243 -7.51 23.96 -6.29
N SER A 244 -7.99 23.09 -7.18
CA SER A 244 -7.08 22.34 -8.06
C SER A 244 -6.20 23.30 -8.88
N PHE A 245 -4.96 22.91 -9.10
CA PHE A 245 -4.01 23.70 -9.88
C PHE A 245 -3.16 22.81 -10.79
N LYS A 246 -2.61 23.41 -11.83
CA LYS A 246 -1.68 22.73 -12.73
C LYS A 246 -0.24 22.91 -12.28
N ALA A 247 0.55 21.85 -12.43
CA ALA A 247 1.95 21.88 -12.11
C ALA A 247 2.73 20.83 -12.92
N LYS A 248 4.02 21.04 -13.11
CA LYS A 248 4.92 20.06 -13.71
C LYS A 248 5.62 19.25 -12.62
N ALA A 249 5.56 17.93 -12.69
CA ALA A 249 6.31 17.07 -11.79
C ALA A 249 7.79 17.14 -12.10
N LEU A 250 8.62 17.56 -11.15
CA LEU A 250 10.05 17.69 -11.32
C LEU A 250 10.82 16.51 -10.75
N ASP A 251 10.53 16.15 -9.49
CA ASP A 251 11.28 15.13 -8.77
C ASP A 251 10.48 14.57 -7.60
N ILE A 252 11.00 13.51 -6.97
CA ILE A 252 10.55 12.98 -5.68
C ILE A 252 11.63 13.29 -4.65
N THR A 253 11.25 13.91 -3.54
CA THR A 253 12.20 14.25 -2.47
C THR A 253 12.57 13.02 -1.63
N ASP A 254 13.65 13.11 -0.85
CA ASP A 254 14.14 12.00 -0.01
C ASP A 254 13.15 11.58 1.08
N ASP A 255 12.18 12.44 1.39
CA ASP A 255 11.08 12.16 2.32
C ASP A 255 9.77 11.76 1.61
N ALA A 256 9.86 11.32 0.35
CA ALA A 256 8.75 10.87 -0.50
C ALA A 256 7.79 11.97 -0.97
N GLY A 257 8.11 13.24 -0.81
CA GLY A 257 7.34 14.36 -1.36
C GLY A 257 7.46 14.45 -2.88
N LEU A 258 6.43 14.95 -3.56
CA LEU A 258 6.46 15.25 -4.99
C LEU A 258 6.84 16.72 -5.17
N LEU A 259 8.04 16.99 -5.72
CA LEU A 259 8.46 18.32 -6.10
C LEU A 259 7.79 18.71 -7.42
N VAL A 260 7.05 19.78 -7.41
CA VAL A 260 6.36 20.32 -8.59
C VAL A 260 6.75 21.77 -8.86
N GLU A 261 6.64 22.18 -10.11
CA GLU A 261 6.81 23.57 -10.57
C GLU A 261 5.46 24.11 -11.06
N LEU A 262 5.07 25.25 -10.53
CA LEU A 262 3.85 25.95 -10.91
C LEU A 262 4.09 26.77 -12.20
N ALA A 263 2.99 27.28 -12.80
CA ALA A 263 3.05 28.05 -14.05
C ALA A 263 3.88 29.34 -13.95
N ASP A 264 4.04 29.91 -12.74
CA ASP A 264 4.86 31.08 -12.45
C ASP A 264 6.34 30.75 -12.16
N GLY A 265 6.73 29.47 -12.29
CA GLY A 265 8.09 28.99 -12.00
C GLY A 265 8.35 28.68 -10.51
N THR A 266 7.35 28.91 -9.64
CA THR A 266 7.48 28.59 -8.20
C THR A 266 7.55 27.07 -7.99
N LYS A 267 8.49 26.61 -7.16
CA LYS A 267 8.61 25.21 -6.79
C LYS A 267 7.94 24.93 -5.44
N LYS A 268 7.16 23.85 -5.40
CA LYS A 268 6.43 23.39 -4.20
C LYS A 268 6.65 21.90 -4.00
N VAL A 269 6.83 21.46 -2.75
CA VAL A 269 6.84 20.03 -2.39
C VAL A 269 5.46 19.65 -1.87
N LEU A 270 4.88 18.63 -2.46
CA LEU A 270 3.60 18.06 -2.05
C LEU A 270 3.86 16.81 -1.20
N HIS A 271 3.38 16.79 0.04
CA HIS A 271 3.43 15.62 0.93
C HIS A 271 2.10 14.87 0.96
N SER A 272 1.04 15.46 0.42
CA SER A 272 -0.29 14.86 0.27
C SER A 272 -0.99 15.44 -0.96
N GLY A 273 -2.06 14.81 -1.41
CA GLY A 273 -2.81 15.27 -2.56
C GLY A 273 -3.10 14.14 -3.53
N GLU A 274 -3.93 14.45 -4.51
CA GLU A 274 -4.10 13.63 -5.71
C GLU A 274 -3.49 14.35 -6.89
N VAL A 275 -2.84 13.58 -7.74
CA VAL A 275 -2.30 14.08 -9.00
C VAL A 275 -2.89 13.29 -10.16
N THR A 276 -3.22 13.97 -11.25
CA THR A 276 -3.74 13.33 -12.46
C THR A 276 -2.99 13.90 -13.65
N LEU A 277 -2.62 13.05 -14.61
CA LEU A 277 -2.03 13.52 -15.86
C LEU A 277 -3.06 14.33 -16.64
N HIS A 278 -2.70 15.50 -17.11
CA HIS A 278 -3.57 16.37 -17.88
C HIS A 278 -4.12 15.68 -19.15
N SER A 279 -3.37 14.77 -19.74
CA SER A 279 -3.75 14.00 -20.95
C SER A 279 -4.75 12.86 -20.70
N PHE A 280 -5.10 12.53 -19.44
CA PHE A 280 -6.08 11.48 -19.12
C PHE A 280 -7.52 11.99 -18.97
N LEU A 281 -7.75 13.30 -19.15
CA LEU A 281 -9.08 13.94 -19.07
C LEU A 281 -9.70 14.20 -20.46
N GLY A 282 -9.11 13.62 -21.52
CA GLY A 282 -9.63 13.67 -22.87
C GLY A 282 -10.39 12.42 -23.26
#